data_3bbe975af9188846944ba701702b9e21
#
_entry.id   3bbe975af9188846944ba701702b9e21
#
_cell.length_a   1.000
_cell.length_b   1.000
_cell.length_c   1.000
_cell.angle_alpha   90.00
_cell.angle_beta   90.00
_cell.angle_gamma   90.00
#
_symmetry.space_group_name_H-M   'P 1'
#
loop_
_entity.id
_entity.type
_entity.pdbx_description
1 polymer ?
#
loop_
_entity_poly.entity_id
_entity_poly.type
_entity_poly.pdbx_seq_one_letter_code
_entity_poly.pdbx_strand_id
1 'polypeptide(L)'
;FTSHNVSSDAVHAAAKGVRAGTDVECQWNNHNYKLLPEAVKRGLVQEEEIDIRVKRVLKGRFELGEMDPDSIVPWAQIPVSVINSEKHRQLALEMARKSMTLLQNKKKILPLNKTIDRIAVLGPNADDEPMLWGNYNGTPVRTITILDGIKSKVGEERIVYDQACDLVEDKVTESYFSKIGIDGKKGFKASYWNTPDYSGPVIAETYITNPLKLTTAGQHEFASGVNLEGFSASYVTEFTADKDEELAFKFGATGHFELFVNGKSLRQTNNWRTLPSTLPFPVEKGKTYNIEIKYAQLNNWEANLEFNFGKEIPVDFTSLIAKLEGIDTVIF
;
A
#
# COMPACT_ATOMS: atom_id res chain seq x y z
N PHE A 1 -6.09 -19.94 -21.59
CA PHE A 1 -7.00 -20.22 -22.73
C PHE A 1 -8.25 -19.35 -22.68
N THR A 2 -8.86 -19.14 -21.53
CA THR A 2 -10.11 -18.37 -21.41
C THR A 2 -9.99 -16.88 -21.73
N SER A 3 -8.87 -16.25 -21.39
CA SER A 3 -8.70 -14.80 -21.56
C SER A 3 -8.06 -14.42 -22.88
N HIS A 4 -7.01 -15.12 -23.27
CA HIS A 4 -6.21 -14.78 -24.47
C HIS A 4 -6.45 -15.72 -25.65
N ASN A 5 -7.28 -16.76 -25.50
CA ASN A 5 -7.66 -17.73 -26.54
C ASN A 5 -6.48 -18.36 -27.28
N VAL A 6 -5.33 -18.50 -26.63
CA VAL A 6 -4.12 -19.10 -27.23
C VAL A 6 -4.14 -20.62 -27.25
N SER A 7 -5.07 -21.24 -26.56
CA SER A 7 -5.24 -22.70 -26.47
C SER A 7 -6.72 -23.06 -26.38
N SER A 8 -7.08 -24.23 -26.89
CA SER A 8 -8.46 -24.74 -26.85
C SER A 8 -8.92 -25.16 -25.44
N ASP A 9 -7.99 -25.71 -24.64
CA ASP A 9 -8.24 -26.16 -23.27
C ASP A 9 -6.94 -26.09 -22.44
N ALA A 10 -7.05 -26.44 -21.16
CA ALA A 10 -5.93 -26.42 -20.23
C ALA A 10 -4.85 -27.45 -20.55
N VAL A 11 -5.21 -28.61 -21.14
CA VAL A 11 -4.26 -29.65 -21.54
C VAL A 11 -3.39 -29.16 -22.69
N HIS A 12 -4.01 -28.53 -23.71
CA HIS A 12 -3.27 -27.90 -24.80
C HIS A 12 -2.41 -26.72 -24.30
N ALA A 13 -2.89 -25.95 -23.32
CA ALA A 13 -2.11 -24.86 -22.72
C ALA A 13 -0.84 -25.39 -22.04
N ALA A 14 -0.95 -26.48 -21.25
CA ALA A 14 0.19 -27.13 -20.61
C ALA A 14 1.22 -27.64 -21.64
N ALA A 15 0.76 -28.33 -22.67
CA ALA A 15 1.64 -28.85 -23.75
C ALA A 15 2.35 -27.71 -24.49
N LYS A 16 1.66 -26.63 -24.81
CA LYS A 16 2.27 -25.43 -25.45
C LYS A 16 3.31 -24.77 -24.53
N GLY A 17 3.05 -24.68 -23.23
CA GLY A 17 4.00 -24.17 -22.27
C GLY A 17 5.33 -24.94 -22.27
N VAL A 18 5.26 -26.29 -22.19
CA VAL A 18 6.44 -27.16 -22.26
C VAL A 18 7.20 -26.95 -23.58
N ARG A 19 6.49 -26.97 -24.72
CA ARG A 19 7.11 -26.79 -26.06
C ARG A 19 7.73 -25.39 -26.21
N ALA A 20 7.11 -24.36 -25.63
CA ALA A 20 7.65 -23.00 -25.65
C ALA A 20 8.88 -22.82 -24.74
N GLY A 21 9.21 -23.80 -23.90
CA GLY A 21 10.40 -23.76 -23.04
C GLY A 21 10.14 -23.36 -21.60
N THR A 22 8.90 -23.31 -21.16
CA THR A 22 8.54 -23.01 -19.76
C THR A 22 8.86 -24.22 -18.88
N ASP A 23 9.81 -24.05 -17.98
CA ASP A 23 10.28 -25.13 -17.09
C ASP A 23 9.41 -25.25 -15.83
N VAL A 24 8.85 -24.14 -15.34
CA VAL A 24 8.00 -24.10 -14.14
C VAL A 24 6.78 -23.22 -14.39
N GLU A 25 5.59 -23.69 -14.01
CA GLU A 25 4.38 -22.88 -13.99
C GLU A 25 4.27 -22.19 -12.61
N CYS A 26 4.24 -20.86 -12.63
CA CYS A 26 4.04 -20.05 -11.43
C CYS A 26 2.59 -19.59 -11.37
N GLN A 27 1.76 -20.28 -10.60
CA GLN A 27 0.33 -19.98 -10.45
C GLN A 27 -0.15 -20.32 -9.04
N TRP A 28 -1.06 -19.52 -8.49
CA TRP A 28 -1.60 -19.72 -7.14
C TRP A 28 -2.54 -20.93 -7.03
N ASN A 29 -3.41 -21.09 -8.03
CA ASN A 29 -4.41 -22.15 -8.07
C ASN A 29 -4.54 -22.73 -9.48
N ASN A 30 -5.05 -23.94 -9.62
CA ASN A 30 -5.35 -24.57 -10.91
C ASN A 30 -4.13 -24.70 -11.85
N HIS A 31 -3.02 -25.22 -11.34
CA HIS A 31 -1.83 -25.51 -12.14
C HIS A 31 -2.16 -26.36 -13.34
N ASN A 32 -1.90 -25.85 -14.55
CA ASN A 32 -2.13 -26.59 -15.79
C ASN A 32 -1.13 -27.73 -15.95
N TYR A 33 0.09 -27.59 -15.41
CA TYR A 33 1.14 -28.62 -15.51
C TYR A 33 0.78 -29.92 -14.82
N LYS A 34 -0.15 -29.94 -13.89
CA LYS A 34 -0.74 -31.21 -13.37
C LYS A 34 -1.46 -32.04 -14.45
N LEU A 35 -1.79 -31.43 -15.60
CA LEU A 35 -2.43 -32.07 -16.73
C LEU A 35 -1.42 -32.59 -17.76
N LEU A 36 -0.12 -32.46 -17.54
CA LEU A 36 0.92 -32.99 -18.45
C LEU A 36 0.80 -34.51 -18.70
N PRO A 37 0.47 -35.35 -17.69
CA PRO A 37 0.22 -36.77 -17.96
C PRO A 37 -0.89 -37.00 -18.99
N GLU A 38 -1.93 -36.21 -18.98
CA GLU A 38 -3.01 -36.27 -19.96
C GLU A 38 -2.55 -35.73 -21.32
N ALA A 39 -1.71 -34.68 -21.34
CA ALA A 39 -1.12 -34.16 -22.58
C ALA A 39 -0.25 -35.19 -23.30
N VAL A 40 0.52 -36.00 -22.55
CA VAL A 40 1.31 -37.12 -23.09
C VAL A 40 0.38 -38.19 -23.68
N LYS A 41 -0.65 -38.61 -22.93
CA LYS A 41 -1.65 -39.60 -23.42
C LYS A 41 -2.31 -39.15 -24.73
N ARG A 42 -2.56 -37.86 -24.90
CA ARG A 42 -3.13 -37.28 -26.11
C ARG A 42 -2.11 -37.05 -27.22
N GLY A 43 -0.82 -37.38 -27.01
CA GLY A 43 0.25 -37.14 -27.98
C GLY A 43 0.54 -35.65 -28.24
N LEU A 44 0.13 -34.75 -27.32
CA LEU A 44 0.34 -33.30 -27.44
C LEU A 44 1.75 -32.87 -27.05
N VAL A 45 2.43 -33.68 -26.24
CA VAL A 45 3.82 -33.49 -25.79
C VAL A 45 4.43 -34.85 -25.54
N GLN A 46 5.74 -34.99 -25.74
CA GLN A 46 6.47 -36.22 -25.45
C GLN A 46 7.11 -36.15 -24.06
N GLU A 47 7.31 -37.31 -23.39
CA GLU A 47 7.95 -37.34 -22.08
C GLU A 47 9.37 -36.73 -22.10
N GLU A 48 10.11 -36.93 -23.16
CA GLU A 48 11.46 -36.39 -23.37
C GLU A 48 11.46 -34.86 -23.35
N GLU A 49 10.38 -34.20 -23.85
CA GLU A 49 10.24 -32.75 -23.80
C GLU A 49 10.04 -32.28 -22.35
N ILE A 50 9.31 -33.04 -21.54
CA ILE A 50 9.11 -32.78 -20.11
C ILE A 50 10.42 -33.02 -19.36
N ASP A 51 11.14 -34.10 -19.64
CA ASP A 51 12.42 -34.43 -19.02
C ASP A 51 13.45 -33.30 -19.18
N ILE A 52 13.48 -32.66 -20.35
CA ILE A 52 14.36 -31.49 -20.57
C ILE A 52 14.01 -30.37 -19.59
N ARG A 53 12.72 -30.11 -19.31
CA ARG A 53 12.27 -29.09 -18.36
C ARG A 53 12.68 -29.46 -16.94
N VAL A 54 12.38 -30.70 -16.54
CA VAL A 54 12.74 -31.25 -15.22
C VAL A 54 14.25 -31.18 -14.99
N LYS A 55 15.07 -31.58 -15.97
CA LYS A 55 16.53 -31.50 -15.86
C LYS A 55 17.04 -30.08 -15.63
N ARG A 56 16.42 -29.06 -16.26
CA ARG A 56 16.79 -27.66 -16.01
C ARG A 56 16.46 -27.22 -14.60
N VAL A 57 15.26 -27.55 -14.10
CA VAL A 57 14.85 -27.24 -12.73
C VAL A 57 15.78 -27.93 -11.73
N LEU A 58 16.01 -29.24 -11.91
CA LEU A 58 16.89 -30.00 -11.02
C LEU A 58 18.33 -29.49 -11.07
N LYS A 59 18.84 -29.13 -12.26
CA LYS A 59 20.18 -28.55 -12.40
C LYS A 59 20.33 -27.31 -11.51
N GLY A 60 19.37 -26.38 -11.59
CA GLY A 60 19.40 -25.17 -10.75
C GLY A 60 19.37 -25.51 -9.25
N ARG A 61 18.58 -26.47 -8.83
CA ARG A 61 18.49 -26.92 -7.44
C ARG A 61 19.79 -27.58 -6.96
N PHE A 62 20.42 -28.41 -7.79
CA PHE A 62 21.72 -28.99 -7.49
C PHE A 62 22.81 -27.92 -7.41
N GLU A 63 22.86 -26.98 -8.34
CA GLU A 63 23.82 -25.87 -8.33
C GLU A 63 23.66 -24.96 -7.11
N LEU A 64 22.43 -24.83 -6.59
CA LEU A 64 22.13 -24.11 -5.34
C LEU A 64 22.45 -24.91 -4.08
N GLY A 65 22.79 -26.19 -4.20
CA GLY A 65 23.12 -27.05 -3.07
C GLY A 65 21.92 -27.49 -2.26
N GLU A 66 20.69 -27.47 -2.81
CA GLU A 66 19.48 -27.88 -2.09
C GLU A 66 19.51 -29.37 -1.67
N MET A 67 20.33 -30.19 -2.29
CA MET A 67 20.52 -31.60 -1.97
C MET A 67 21.72 -31.86 -1.06
N ASP A 68 22.48 -30.83 -0.73
CA ASP A 68 23.68 -30.91 0.10
C ASP A 68 23.38 -30.47 1.55
N PRO A 69 24.15 -30.94 2.54
CA PRO A 69 24.06 -30.40 3.89
C PRO A 69 24.42 -28.91 3.93
N ASP A 70 23.64 -28.12 4.67
CA ASP A 70 23.86 -26.68 4.81
C ASP A 70 25.31 -26.31 5.16
N SER A 71 25.99 -27.18 5.90
CA SER A 71 27.40 -26.96 6.35
C SER A 71 28.41 -26.81 5.23
N ILE A 72 28.12 -27.32 4.02
CA ILE A 72 28.98 -27.20 2.84
C ILE A 72 28.48 -26.23 1.80
N VAL A 73 27.28 -25.69 2.00
CA VAL A 73 26.66 -24.69 1.08
C VAL A 73 27.08 -23.29 1.49
N PRO A 74 27.88 -22.56 0.68
CA PRO A 74 28.46 -21.28 1.11
C PRO A 74 27.42 -20.20 1.46
N TRP A 75 26.34 -20.10 0.70
CA TRP A 75 25.27 -19.11 0.94
C TRP A 75 24.37 -19.47 2.11
N ALA A 76 24.25 -20.75 2.50
CA ALA A 76 23.56 -21.17 3.72
C ALA A 76 24.30 -20.69 5.00
N GLN A 77 25.57 -20.32 4.88
CA GLN A 77 26.38 -19.78 5.98
C GLN A 77 26.29 -18.24 6.10
N ILE A 78 25.55 -17.58 5.21
CA ILE A 78 25.43 -16.11 5.26
C ILE A 78 24.57 -15.74 6.48
N PRO A 79 25.12 -15.00 7.47
CA PRO A 79 24.37 -14.68 8.68
C PRO A 79 23.30 -13.62 8.41
N VAL A 80 22.21 -13.68 9.19
CA VAL A 80 21.10 -12.71 9.11
C VAL A 80 21.59 -11.26 9.28
N SER A 81 22.68 -11.02 10.01
CA SER A 81 23.28 -9.70 10.20
C SER A 81 23.75 -9.00 8.91
N VAL A 82 23.85 -9.74 7.81
CA VAL A 82 24.15 -9.18 6.48
C VAL A 82 22.97 -8.39 5.93
N ILE A 83 21.74 -8.76 6.31
CA ILE A 83 20.52 -8.04 5.91
C ILE A 83 20.59 -6.62 6.48
N ASN A 84 20.34 -5.63 5.61
CA ASN A 84 20.39 -4.21 5.96
C ASN A 84 21.72 -3.76 6.61
N SER A 85 22.83 -4.45 6.32
CA SER A 85 24.16 -4.01 6.76
C SER A 85 24.50 -2.65 6.15
N GLU A 86 25.44 -1.91 6.79
CA GLU A 86 25.89 -0.62 6.26
C GLU A 86 26.38 -0.74 4.81
N LYS A 87 27.13 -1.81 4.50
CA LYS A 87 27.57 -2.09 3.13
C LYS A 87 26.42 -2.19 2.14
N HIS A 88 25.33 -2.87 2.50
CA HIS A 88 24.17 -3.02 1.64
C HIS A 88 23.39 -1.71 1.51
N ARG A 89 23.27 -0.91 2.57
CA ARG A 89 22.65 0.43 2.51
C ARG A 89 23.43 1.37 1.59
N GLN A 90 24.76 1.36 1.67
CA GLN A 90 25.62 2.16 0.78
C GLN A 90 25.49 1.70 -0.68
N LEU A 91 25.45 0.40 -0.92
CA LEU A 91 25.23 -0.14 -2.26
C LEU A 91 23.86 0.25 -2.82
N ALA A 92 22.79 0.17 -2.01
CA ALA A 92 21.44 0.61 -2.41
C ALA A 92 21.42 2.10 -2.78
N LEU A 93 22.08 2.95 -1.98
CA LEU A 93 22.20 4.38 -2.27
C LEU A 93 23.00 4.64 -3.56
N GLU A 94 24.08 3.92 -3.79
CA GLU A 94 24.87 4.01 -5.01
C GLU A 94 24.06 3.60 -6.24
N MET A 95 23.32 2.50 -6.15
CA MET A 95 22.44 2.03 -7.21
C MET A 95 21.34 3.04 -7.52
N ALA A 96 20.68 3.61 -6.50
CA ALA A 96 19.69 4.66 -6.67
C ALA A 96 20.28 5.88 -7.41
N ARG A 97 21.45 6.34 -7.01
CA ARG A 97 22.12 7.47 -7.68
C ARG A 97 22.49 7.19 -9.13
N LYS A 98 22.94 5.96 -9.43
CA LYS A 98 23.35 5.56 -10.79
C LYS A 98 22.16 5.25 -11.71
N SER A 99 21.02 4.87 -11.17
CA SER A 99 19.82 4.55 -11.94
C SER A 99 19.03 5.77 -12.36
N MET A 100 19.23 6.93 -11.73
CA MET A 100 18.54 8.15 -12.12
C MET A 100 19.04 8.67 -13.47
N THR A 101 18.11 8.89 -14.40
CA THR A 101 18.39 9.41 -15.73
C THR A 101 17.87 10.84 -15.85
N LEU A 102 18.75 11.79 -16.13
CA LEU A 102 18.39 13.18 -16.39
C LEU A 102 17.81 13.31 -17.81
N LEU A 103 16.48 13.35 -17.92
CA LEU A 103 15.81 13.45 -19.22
C LEU A 103 15.90 14.84 -19.84
N GLN A 104 15.97 15.88 -19.03
CA GLN A 104 16.00 17.26 -19.50
C GLN A 104 16.64 18.17 -18.45
N ASN A 105 17.45 19.13 -18.88
CA ASN A 105 18.01 20.19 -18.04
C ASN A 105 18.06 21.51 -18.84
N LYS A 106 16.87 22.05 -19.16
CA LYS A 106 16.75 23.35 -19.83
C LYS A 106 17.30 24.43 -18.92
N LYS A 107 18.00 25.39 -19.51
CA LYS A 107 18.65 26.54 -18.82
C LYS A 107 19.67 26.13 -17.75
N LYS A 108 20.10 24.86 -17.72
CA LYS A 108 21.08 24.32 -16.74
C LYS A 108 20.67 24.60 -15.28
N ILE A 109 19.39 24.39 -14.96
CA ILE A 109 18.86 24.59 -13.59
C ILE A 109 19.46 23.60 -12.61
N LEU A 110 19.72 22.37 -13.05
CA LEU A 110 20.34 21.31 -12.23
C LEU A 110 21.87 21.30 -12.43
N PRO A 111 22.65 21.06 -11.36
CA PRO A 111 22.23 20.87 -9.97
C PRO A 111 21.73 22.17 -9.33
N LEU A 112 20.72 22.06 -8.44
CA LEU A 112 20.23 23.20 -7.68
C LEU A 112 21.33 23.77 -6.76
N ASN A 113 21.35 25.08 -6.62
CA ASN A 113 22.26 25.72 -5.68
C ASN A 113 21.85 25.43 -4.24
N LYS A 114 22.77 25.01 -3.39
CA LYS A 114 22.51 24.75 -1.97
C LYS A 114 22.19 26.02 -1.15
N THR A 115 22.42 27.20 -1.71
CA THR A 115 22.11 28.49 -1.07
C THR A 115 20.74 29.05 -1.43
N ILE A 116 19.87 28.26 -2.06
CA ILE A 116 18.48 28.64 -2.34
C ILE A 116 17.78 28.95 -1.02
N ASP A 117 17.14 30.11 -0.93
CA ASP A 117 16.51 30.55 0.31
C ASP A 117 15.23 29.78 0.62
N ARG A 118 14.38 29.55 -0.38
CA ARG A 118 13.13 28.81 -0.18
C ARG A 118 12.84 27.87 -1.36
N ILE A 119 12.41 26.67 -1.03
CA ILE A 119 12.01 25.62 -1.98
C ILE A 119 10.61 25.16 -1.66
N ALA A 120 9.71 25.09 -2.65
CA ALA A 120 8.47 24.36 -2.53
C ALA A 120 8.67 22.91 -2.95
N VAL A 121 8.17 21.99 -2.15
CA VAL A 121 8.07 20.55 -2.49
C VAL A 121 6.58 20.24 -2.55
N LEU A 122 6.11 19.88 -3.74
CA LEU A 122 4.70 19.65 -4.01
C LEU A 122 4.47 18.25 -4.53
N GLY A 123 3.25 17.79 -4.40
CA GLY A 123 2.79 16.53 -4.98
C GLY A 123 2.48 15.45 -3.96
N PRO A 124 1.56 14.53 -4.31
CA PRO A 124 1.05 13.50 -3.41
C PRO A 124 2.11 12.48 -2.99
N ASN A 125 3.14 12.28 -3.81
CA ASN A 125 4.22 11.32 -3.54
C ASN A 125 5.41 11.91 -2.78
N ALA A 126 5.40 13.21 -2.49
CA ALA A 126 6.54 13.87 -1.86
C ALA A 126 6.81 13.34 -0.44
N ASP A 127 5.75 13.00 0.30
CA ASP A 127 5.81 12.50 1.67
C ASP A 127 4.94 11.24 1.85
N ASP A 128 5.04 10.32 0.91
CA ASP A 128 4.35 9.02 0.95
C ASP A 128 5.35 7.88 1.16
N GLU A 129 5.46 7.41 2.40
CA GLU A 129 6.37 6.34 2.78
C GLU A 129 6.00 5.00 2.12
N PRO A 130 4.72 4.53 2.14
CA PRO A 130 4.32 3.29 1.49
C PRO A 130 4.61 3.25 -0.01
N MET A 131 4.50 4.37 -0.71
CA MET A 131 4.80 4.45 -2.14
C MET A 131 6.26 4.07 -2.46
N LEU A 132 7.19 4.37 -1.56
CA LEU A 132 8.62 4.08 -1.74
C LEU A 132 8.96 2.60 -1.58
N TRP A 133 8.11 1.81 -0.92
CA TRP A 133 8.39 0.39 -0.71
C TRP A 133 8.16 -0.43 -1.98
N GLY A 134 7.22 -0.04 -2.82
CA GLY A 134 6.86 -0.77 -4.03
C GLY A 134 6.11 -2.07 -3.71
N ASN A 135 6.13 -2.99 -4.68
CA ASN A 135 5.55 -4.32 -4.52
C ASN A 135 6.63 -5.33 -4.14
N TYR A 136 6.29 -6.35 -3.34
CA TYR A 136 7.22 -7.37 -2.82
C TYR A 136 8.38 -6.78 -2.00
N ASN A 137 8.12 -5.72 -1.26
CA ASN A 137 9.10 -5.12 -0.37
C ASN A 137 9.38 -6.01 0.84
N GLY A 138 10.60 -5.92 1.36
CA GLY A 138 10.88 -6.33 2.74
C GLY A 138 10.47 -5.25 3.73
N THR A 139 10.55 -5.54 5.01
CA THR A 139 10.33 -4.54 6.07
C THR A 139 11.52 -3.59 6.15
N PRO A 140 11.36 -2.30 5.81
CA PRO A 140 12.45 -1.34 5.93
C PRO A 140 12.69 -0.99 7.40
N VAL A 141 13.96 -0.87 7.80
CA VAL A 141 14.31 -0.35 9.14
C VAL A 141 13.98 1.14 9.26
N ARG A 142 14.10 1.86 8.16
CA ARG A 142 13.78 3.27 8.04
C ARG A 142 13.51 3.61 6.58
N THR A 143 12.42 4.31 6.34
CA THR A 143 12.15 4.94 5.05
C THR A 143 12.52 6.41 5.13
N ILE A 144 13.04 6.95 4.04
CA ILE A 144 13.34 8.38 3.89
C ILE A 144 12.51 8.85 2.70
N THR A 145 11.52 9.69 2.95
CA THR A 145 10.68 10.24 1.89
C THR A 145 11.46 11.23 1.03
N ILE A 146 10.92 11.60 -0.13
CA ILE A 146 11.52 12.62 -0.99
C ILE A 146 11.62 13.94 -0.23
N LEU A 147 10.57 14.29 0.50
CA LEU A 147 10.52 15.48 1.35
C LEU A 147 11.60 15.45 2.43
N ASP A 148 11.75 14.33 3.15
CA ASP A 148 12.80 14.15 4.17
C ASP A 148 14.20 14.27 3.59
N GLY A 149 14.40 13.68 2.42
CA GLY A 149 15.67 13.76 1.70
C GLY A 149 16.05 15.20 1.35
N ILE A 150 15.09 16.00 0.91
CA ILE A 150 15.30 17.41 0.57
C ILE A 150 15.53 18.24 1.85
N LYS A 151 14.68 18.09 2.87
CA LYS A 151 14.83 18.73 4.19
C LYS A 151 16.23 18.51 4.77
N SER A 152 16.73 17.28 4.70
CA SER A 152 18.06 16.94 5.21
C SER A 152 19.22 17.64 4.48
N LYS A 153 18.99 18.16 3.27
CA LYS A 153 20.00 18.81 2.43
C LYS A 153 20.01 20.33 2.53
N VAL A 154 18.83 20.92 2.71
CA VAL A 154 18.69 22.39 2.63
C VAL A 154 18.23 23.03 3.95
N GLY A 155 17.74 22.25 4.89
CA GLY A 155 17.13 22.70 6.15
C GLY A 155 15.61 22.78 6.04
N GLU A 156 14.92 22.37 7.12
CA GLU A 156 13.45 22.30 7.15
C GLU A 156 12.82 23.70 7.04
N GLU A 157 13.44 24.70 7.61
CA GLU A 157 13.00 26.09 7.63
C GLU A 157 12.90 26.73 6.23
N ARG A 158 13.54 26.13 5.24
CA ARG A 158 13.54 26.59 3.83
C ARG A 158 12.48 25.89 2.99
N ILE A 159 11.78 24.91 3.54
CA ILE A 159 10.84 24.11 2.78
C ILE A 159 9.41 24.60 3.00
N VAL A 160 8.70 24.78 1.90
CA VAL A 160 7.24 24.88 1.86
C VAL A 160 6.73 23.59 1.26
N TYR A 161 6.05 22.77 2.05
CA TYR A 161 5.44 21.53 1.59
C TYR A 161 3.94 21.68 1.45
N ASP A 162 3.39 21.16 0.36
CA ASP A 162 1.96 21.01 0.18
C ASP A 162 1.71 19.81 -0.77
N GLN A 163 0.72 18.98 -0.46
CA GLN A 163 0.35 17.86 -1.33
C GLN A 163 -0.17 18.33 -2.69
N ALA A 164 -0.70 19.54 -2.76
CA ALA A 164 -1.24 20.21 -3.94
C ALA A 164 -2.44 19.54 -4.58
N CYS A 165 -2.38 18.24 -4.86
CA CYS A 165 -3.45 17.48 -5.51
C CYS A 165 -3.47 16.04 -5.02
N ASP A 166 -4.53 15.31 -5.37
CA ASP A 166 -4.59 13.85 -5.21
C ASP A 166 -4.01 13.15 -6.46
N LEU A 167 -3.84 11.82 -6.40
CA LEU A 167 -3.21 11.05 -7.50
C LEU A 167 -4.09 10.98 -8.76
N VAL A 168 -5.41 10.95 -8.61
CA VAL A 168 -6.34 10.66 -9.73
C VAL A 168 -7.59 11.54 -9.75
N GLU A 169 -7.82 12.37 -8.74
CA GLU A 169 -9.03 13.16 -8.60
C GLU A 169 -8.75 14.66 -8.62
N ASP A 170 -9.63 15.43 -9.26
CA ASP A 170 -9.63 16.89 -9.25
C ASP A 170 -10.39 17.48 -8.06
N LYS A 171 -10.66 16.66 -7.06
CA LYS A 171 -11.37 17.01 -5.82
C LYS A 171 -10.53 16.62 -4.61
N VAL A 172 -10.69 17.38 -3.55
CA VAL A 172 -10.14 17.07 -2.23
C VAL A 172 -11.26 17.00 -1.20
N THR A 173 -11.06 16.21 -0.16
CA THR A 173 -11.99 16.16 0.96
C THR A 173 -11.59 17.19 2.00
N GLU A 174 -12.41 18.24 2.15
CA GLU A 174 -12.35 19.10 3.34
C GLU A 174 -12.79 18.26 4.53
N SER A 175 -11.82 17.80 5.32
CA SER A 175 -12.07 16.85 6.39
C SER A 175 -12.84 17.46 7.56
N TYR A 176 -13.86 16.75 8.03
CA TYR A 176 -14.66 17.12 9.20
C TYR A 176 -14.22 16.40 10.49
N PHE A 177 -13.03 15.83 10.52
CA PHE A 177 -12.48 15.19 11.71
C PHE A 177 -12.37 16.12 12.92
N SER A 178 -12.24 17.42 12.71
CA SER A 178 -12.29 18.41 13.79
C SER A 178 -13.70 18.66 14.36
N LYS A 179 -14.75 18.23 13.62
CA LYS A 179 -16.16 18.42 13.96
C LYS A 179 -16.82 17.17 14.52
N ILE A 180 -16.15 16.04 14.51
CA ILE A 180 -16.63 14.78 15.07
C ILE A 180 -16.06 14.55 16.47
N GLY A 181 -16.79 13.79 17.29
CA GLY A 181 -16.32 13.42 18.63
C GLY A 181 -17.31 12.54 19.36
N ILE A 182 -16.85 11.92 20.43
CA ILE A 182 -17.63 11.05 21.31
C ILE A 182 -17.06 11.10 22.73
N ASP A 183 -17.88 10.88 23.73
CA ASP A 183 -17.49 10.91 25.16
C ASP A 183 -16.76 12.22 25.56
N GLY A 184 -17.14 13.36 24.97
CA GLY A 184 -16.50 14.66 25.21
C GLY A 184 -15.09 14.81 24.60
N LYS A 185 -14.62 13.86 23.81
CA LYS A 185 -13.33 13.89 23.10
C LYS A 185 -13.55 14.01 21.59
N LYS A 186 -12.62 14.68 20.91
CA LYS A 186 -12.65 14.83 19.45
C LYS A 186 -12.19 13.56 18.75
N GLY A 187 -12.70 13.33 17.54
CA GLY A 187 -12.32 12.25 16.65
C GLY A 187 -13.09 10.96 16.88
N PHE A 188 -12.54 9.86 16.42
CA PHE A 188 -13.07 8.53 16.64
C PHE A 188 -12.50 7.91 17.93
N LYS A 189 -13.36 7.30 18.74
CA LYS A 189 -12.93 6.30 19.72
C LYS A 189 -12.65 5.01 18.99
N ALA A 190 -11.43 4.53 19.06
CA ALA A 190 -10.96 3.30 18.44
C ALA A 190 -10.74 2.23 19.50
N SER A 191 -11.29 1.03 19.31
CA SER A 191 -11.09 -0.15 20.15
C SER A 191 -10.58 -1.30 19.30
N TYR A 192 -9.61 -2.08 19.81
CA TYR A 192 -8.90 -3.12 19.07
C TYR A 192 -8.91 -4.46 19.78
N TRP A 193 -8.99 -5.56 19.02
CA TRP A 193 -8.95 -6.95 19.47
C TRP A 193 -7.93 -7.74 18.67
N ASN A 194 -7.19 -8.65 19.33
CA ASN A 194 -6.27 -9.58 18.65
C ASN A 194 -7.01 -10.83 18.13
N THR A 195 -8.26 -10.66 17.70
CA THR A 195 -9.10 -11.66 17.04
C THR A 195 -9.85 -10.99 15.91
N PRO A 196 -10.14 -11.67 14.79
CA PRO A 196 -10.82 -11.08 13.66
C PRO A 196 -12.35 -10.94 13.84
N ASP A 197 -12.91 -11.47 14.92
CA ASP A 197 -14.35 -11.54 15.21
C ASP A 197 -14.78 -10.67 16.40
N TYR A 198 -13.91 -9.74 16.84
CA TYR A 198 -14.13 -8.84 17.99
C TYR A 198 -14.30 -9.58 19.34
N SER A 199 -13.92 -10.87 19.42
CA SER A 199 -14.00 -11.65 20.65
C SER A 199 -12.80 -11.41 21.57
N GLY A 200 -12.98 -11.74 22.85
CA GLY A 200 -11.93 -11.60 23.85
C GLY A 200 -11.80 -10.17 24.42
N PRO A 201 -10.72 -9.88 25.15
CA PRO A 201 -10.51 -8.57 25.75
C PRO A 201 -10.14 -7.52 24.70
N VAL A 202 -10.54 -6.27 24.97
CA VAL A 202 -10.03 -5.11 24.25
C VAL A 202 -8.54 -4.96 24.56
N ILE A 203 -7.70 -4.95 23.55
CA ILE A 203 -6.24 -4.86 23.69
C ILE A 203 -5.79 -3.40 23.83
N ALA A 204 -6.39 -2.51 23.04
CA ALA A 204 -6.09 -1.08 23.07
C ALA A 204 -7.35 -0.26 22.83
N GLU A 205 -7.43 0.90 23.50
CA GLU A 205 -8.38 1.95 23.19
C GLU A 205 -7.65 3.28 23.01
N THR A 206 -8.02 4.03 21.98
CA THR A 206 -7.42 5.33 21.70
C THR A 206 -8.42 6.27 21.01
N TYR A 207 -8.06 7.55 20.90
CA TYR A 207 -8.85 8.53 20.15
C TYR A 207 -8.03 9.02 18.95
N ILE A 208 -8.63 8.95 17.76
CA ILE A 208 -7.97 9.33 16.51
C ILE A 208 -8.65 10.58 15.97
N THR A 209 -7.90 11.67 15.93
CA THR A 209 -8.39 13.02 15.60
C THR A 209 -8.12 13.45 14.17
N ASN A 210 -7.39 12.63 13.42
CA ASN A 210 -7.05 12.84 12.00
C ASN A 210 -7.71 11.76 11.14
N PRO A 211 -7.90 11.97 9.83
CA PRO A 211 -8.31 10.92 8.92
C PRO A 211 -7.48 9.65 9.11
N LEU A 212 -8.16 8.49 9.05
CA LEU A 212 -7.47 7.22 9.21
C LEU A 212 -6.59 6.98 7.99
N LYS A 213 -5.33 6.67 8.24
CA LYS A 213 -4.35 6.18 7.27
C LYS A 213 -3.50 5.14 7.99
N LEU A 214 -4.06 3.93 8.13
CA LEU A 214 -3.49 2.86 8.93
C LEU A 214 -3.05 1.72 8.01
N THR A 215 -1.85 1.19 8.24
CA THR A 215 -1.31 0.06 7.50
C THR A 215 -0.43 -0.80 8.40
N THR A 216 -0.43 -2.13 8.17
CA THR A 216 0.56 -3.01 8.82
C THR A 216 1.80 -3.23 7.95
N ALA A 217 1.84 -2.65 6.75
CA ALA A 217 3.06 -2.62 5.95
C ALA A 217 4.20 -1.96 6.74
N GLY A 218 5.42 -2.45 6.57
CA GLY A 218 6.55 -1.99 7.37
C GLY A 218 6.51 -2.41 8.84
N GLN A 219 5.67 -3.38 9.22
CA GLN A 219 5.50 -3.86 10.60
C GLN A 219 4.91 -2.80 11.55
N HIS A 220 4.06 -1.92 11.03
CA HIS A 220 3.35 -0.94 11.83
C HIS A 220 2.11 -1.56 12.48
N GLU A 221 1.98 -1.45 13.79
CA GLU A 221 0.77 -1.82 14.51
C GLU A 221 -0.29 -0.73 14.37
N PHE A 222 -1.57 -1.11 14.26
CA PHE A 222 -2.67 -0.12 14.29
C PHE A 222 -2.79 0.60 15.62
N ALA A 223 -2.42 -0.08 16.69
CA ALA A 223 -2.21 0.49 18.04
C ALA A 223 -1.27 -0.43 18.82
N SER A 224 -0.64 0.08 19.88
CA SER A 224 0.32 -0.67 20.68
C SER A 224 -0.27 -1.99 21.21
N GLY A 225 0.40 -3.10 20.91
CA GLY A 225 0.01 -4.45 21.30
C GLY A 225 -1.04 -5.10 20.42
N VAL A 226 -1.48 -4.44 19.35
CA VAL A 226 -2.37 -5.04 18.34
C VAL A 226 -1.54 -5.87 17.37
N ASN A 227 -1.97 -7.10 17.13
CA ASN A 227 -1.30 -7.99 16.17
C ASN A 227 -1.23 -7.37 14.77
N LEU A 228 -0.22 -7.75 14.00
CA LEU A 228 -0.11 -7.37 12.59
C LEU A 228 -1.10 -8.13 11.69
N GLU A 229 -1.57 -9.30 12.15
CA GLU A 229 -2.49 -10.20 11.46
C GLU A 229 -3.55 -10.73 12.42
N GLY A 230 -4.73 -11.07 11.89
CA GLY A 230 -5.80 -11.71 12.65
C GLY A 230 -6.40 -10.85 13.75
N PHE A 231 -6.57 -9.55 13.49
CA PHE A 231 -7.12 -8.58 14.44
C PHE A 231 -8.41 -7.93 13.90
N SER A 232 -9.13 -7.27 14.80
CA SER A 232 -10.27 -6.42 14.45
C SER A 232 -10.23 -5.09 15.20
N ALA A 233 -10.96 -4.12 14.65
CA ALA A 233 -11.06 -2.78 15.21
C ALA A 233 -12.48 -2.21 15.01
N SER A 234 -12.94 -1.42 15.99
CA SER A 234 -14.15 -0.61 15.89
C SER A 234 -13.79 0.85 16.13
N TYR A 235 -14.29 1.72 15.26
CA TYR A 235 -14.11 3.17 15.34
C TYR A 235 -15.50 3.79 15.45
N VAL A 236 -15.78 4.50 16.55
CA VAL A 236 -17.09 5.10 16.83
C VAL A 236 -16.95 6.59 17.06
N THR A 237 -17.87 7.37 16.48
CA THR A 237 -17.93 8.81 16.69
C THR A 237 -19.35 9.33 16.49
N GLU A 238 -19.57 10.58 16.87
CA GLU A 238 -20.80 11.33 16.60
C GLU A 238 -20.49 12.58 15.78
N PHE A 239 -21.41 12.91 14.88
CA PHE A 239 -21.38 14.14 14.11
C PHE A 239 -22.73 14.82 14.19
N THR A 240 -22.76 16.10 14.59
CA THR A 240 -23.97 16.93 14.54
C THR A 240 -23.83 17.96 13.43
N ALA A 241 -24.75 17.91 12.46
CA ALA A 241 -24.73 18.81 11.32
C ALA A 241 -25.15 20.25 11.72
N ASP A 242 -24.34 21.24 11.36
CA ASP A 242 -24.61 22.66 11.59
C ASP A 242 -25.45 23.30 10.47
N LYS A 243 -25.58 22.63 9.34
CA LYS A 243 -26.36 23.04 8.16
C LYS A 243 -26.78 21.82 7.33
N ASP A 244 -27.73 22.03 6.40
CA ASP A 244 -28.05 21.03 5.38
C ASP A 244 -26.96 21.06 4.32
N GLU A 245 -26.31 19.92 4.08
CA GLU A 245 -25.28 19.80 3.04
C GLU A 245 -25.06 18.34 2.61
N GLU A 246 -24.46 18.17 1.45
CA GLU A 246 -23.97 16.87 1.01
C GLU A 246 -22.51 16.70 1.44
N LEU A 247 -22.26 15.72 2.30
CA LEU A 247 -20.96 15.25 2.71
C LEU A 247 -20.63 13.94 2.01
N ALA A 248 -19.45 13.41 2.26
CA ALA A 248 -19.04 12.11 1.74
C ALA A 248 -18.20 11.36 2.76
N PHE A 249 -18.32 10.03 2.73
CA PHE A 249 -17.36 9.11 3.29
C PHE A 249 -16.40 8.67 2.18
N LYS A 250 -15.12 8.95 2.34
CA LYS A 250 -14.04 8.46 1.48
C LYS A 250 -13.30 7.38 2.22
N PHE A 251 -13.22 6.18 1.67
CA PHE A 251 -12.62 5.04 2.35
C PHE A 251 -11.98 4.06 1.39
N GLY A 252 -11.01 3.31 1.91
CA GLY A 252 -10.40 2.17 1.26
C GLY A 252 -9.91 1.20 2.33
N ALA A 253 -10.10 -0.10 2.11
CA ALA A 253 -9.66 -1.10 3.08
C ALA A 253 -9.26 -2.42 2.41
N THR A 254 -8.26 -3.08 3.00
CA THR A 254 -7.93 -4.49 2.76
C THR A 254 -8.54 -5.32 3.89
N GLY A 255 -9.24 -6.40 3.57
CA GLY A 255 -9.99 -7.20 4.55
C GLY A 255 -11.44 -6.78 4.64
N HIS A 256 -12.07 -7.07 5.77
CA HIS A 256 -13.46 -6.72 6.02
C HIS A 256 -13.57 -5.28 6.51
N PHE A 257 -14.43 -4.53 5.86
CA PHE A 257 -14.79 -3.17 6.24
C PHE A 257 -16.30 -3.01 6.19
N GLU A 258 -16.88 -2.44 7.23
CA GLU A 258 -18.30 -2.12 7.27
C GLU A 258 -18.50 -0.75 7.93
N LEU A 259 -19.28 0.12 7.24
CA LEU A 259 -19.64 1.46 7.68
C LEU A 259 -21.09 1.48 8.11
N PHE A 260 -21.34 1.89 9.34
CA PHE A 260 -22.66 2.09 9.89
C PHE A 260 -22.94 3.56 10.15
N VAL A 261 -24.18 3.99 9.94
CA VAL A 261 -24.69 5.26 10.43
C VAL A 261 -26.01 5.01 11.15
N ASN A 262 -26.11 5.46 12.39
CA ASN A 262 -27.26 5.24 13.27
C ASN A 262 -27.66 3.75 13.37
N GLY A 263 -26.67 2.87 13.43
CA GLY A 263 -26.85 1.42 13.52
C GLY A 263 -27.24 0.72 12.21
N LYS A 264 -27.44 1.47 11.12
CA LYS A 264 -27.73 0.90 9.79
C LYS A 264 -26.44 0.77 8.98
N SER A 265 -26.16 -0.43 8.46
CA SER A 265 -25.07 -0.66 7.52
C SER A 265 -25.33 0.08 6.21
N LEU A 266 -24.43 0.97 5.84
CA LEU A 266 -24.45 1.71 4.58
C LEU A 266 -23.57 1.08 3.51
N ARG A 267 -22.46 0.50 3.93
CA ARG A 267 -21.50 -0.10 3.01
C ARG A 267 -20.74 -1.22 3.70
N GLN A 268 -20.59 -2.33 3.02
CA GLN A 268 -19.76 -3.46 3.41
C GLN A 268 -18.86 -3.86 2.26
N THR A 269 -17.58 -4.13 2.55
CA THR A 269 -16.63 -4.66 1.57
C THR A 269 -15.76 -5.73 2.21
N ASN A 270 -15.23 -6.64 1.39
CA ASN A 270 -14.24 -7.63 1.79
C ASN A 270 -13.24 -7.75 0.64
N ASN A 271 -12.23 -6.91 0.65
CA ASN A 271 -11.29 -6.77 -0.44
C ASN A 271 -9.92 -7.35 -0.07
N TRP A 272 -9.23 -7.96 -1.03
CA TRP A 272 -7.86 -8.41 -0.87
C TRP A 272 -6.83 -7.27 -1.09
N ARG A 273 -7.27 -6.12 -1.56
CA ARG A 273 -6.47 -4.90 -1.75
C ARG A 273 -7.30 -3.66 -1.45
N THR A 274 -6.64 -2.58 -1.08
CA THR A 274 -7.28 -1.28 -0.89
C THR A 274 -7.84 -0.77 -2.22
N LEU A 275 -9.16 -0.51 -2.24
CA LEU A 275 -9.87 0.09 -3.38
C LEU A 275 -10.55 1.35 -2.87
N PRO A 276 -10.05 2.54 -3.24
CA PRO A 276 -10.69 3.80 -2.84
C PRO A 276 -12.14 3.86 -3.31
N SER A 277 -13.01 4.32 -2.45
CA SER A 277 -14.44 4.48 -2.70
C SER A 277 -14.95 5.75 -2.03
N THR A 278 -15.85 6.44 -2.70
CA THR A 278 -16.55 7.61 -2.16
C THR A 278 -18.05 7.30 -2.07
N LEU A 279 -18.65 7.56 -0.91
CA LEU A 279 -20.08 7.39 -0.66
C LEU A 279 -20.69 8.74 -0.27
N PRO A 280 -21.50 9.37 -1.12
CA PRO A 280 -22.24 10.58 -0.78
C PRO A 280 -23.15 10.36 0.43
N PHE A 281 -23.21 11.34 1.32
CA PHE A 281 -23.99 11.28 2.54
C PHE A 281 -24.63 12.65 2.84
N PRO A 282 -25.90 12.87 2.46
CA PRO A 282 -26.62 14.09 2.78
C PRO A 282 -26.92 14.17 4.28
N VAL A 283 -26.67 15.33 4.86
CA VAL A 283 -26.94 15.60 6.27
C VAL A 283 -27.93 16.75 6.43
N GLU A 284 -28.71 16.69 7.49
CA GLU A 284 -29.72 17.68 7.82
C GLU A 284 -29.33 18.47 9.08
N LYS A 285 -29.48 19.78 9.03
CA LYS A 285 -29.16 20.69 10.13
C LYS A 285 -29.79 20.26 11.45
N GLY A 286 -28.97 20.22 12.50
CA GLY A 286 -29.37 19.88 13.86
C GLY A 286 -29.50 18.37 14.11
N LYS A 287 -29.39 17.51 13.08
CA LYS A 287 -29.37 16.06 13.28
C LYS A 287 -28.00 15.58 13.71
N THR A 288 -28.00 14.65 14.67
CA THR A 288 -26.81 13.93 15.11
C THR A 288 -26.78 12.56 14.44
N TYR A 289 -25.61 12.18 13.93
CA TYR A 289 -25.34 10.93 13.24
C TYR A 289 -24.29 10.16 14.02
N ASN A 290 -24.64 8.96 14.49
CA ASN A 290 -23.69 8.01 15.07
C ASN A 290 -23.01 7.27 13.93
N ILE A 291 -21.69 7.41 13.79
CA ILE A 291 -20.88 6.79 12.73
C ILE A 291 -20.03 5.70 13.38
N GLU A 292 -20.14 4.48 12.88
CA GLU A 292 -19.31 3.35 13.31
C GLU A 292 -18.65 2.69 12.10
N ILE A 293 -17.36 2.40 12.23
CA ILE A 293 -16.61 1.59 11.28
C ILE A 293 -16.20 0.31 11.99
N LYS A 294 -16.53 -0.83 11.40
CA LYS A 294 -16.01 -2.13 11.79
C LYS A 294 -14.99 -2.60 10.77
N TYR A 295 -13.83 -2.97 11.25
CA TYR A 295 -12.71 -3.43 10.44
C TYR A 295 -12.19 -4.76 10.98
N ALA A 296 -11.94 -5.74 10.09
CA ALA A 296 -11.25 -6.97 10.46
C ALA A 296 -10.28 -7.42 9.37
N GLN A 297 -9.07 -7.73 9.79
CA GLN A 297 -8.07 -8.32 8.93
C GLN A 297 -8.29 -9.84 8.91
N LEU A 298 -8.76 -10.35 7.75
CA LEU A 298 -9.21 -11.73 7.56
C LEU A 298 -8.27 -12.60 6.72
N ASN A 299 -7.19 -12.06 6.22
CA ASN A 299 -6.26 -12.73 5.32
C ASN A 299 -4.81 -12.44 5.72
N ASN A 300 -3.87 -13.19 5.13
CA ASN A 300 -2.44 -13.05 5.42
C ASN A 300 -1.77 -11.91 4.63
N TRP A 301 -2.54 -10.92 4.22
CA TRP A 301 -2.03 -9.73 3.54
C TRP A 301 -1.95 -8.57 4.50
N GLU A 302 -1.17 -7.56 4.14
CA GLU A 302 -1.09 -6.32 4.88
C GLU A 302 -2.48 -5.73 5.11
N ALA A 303 -2.75 -5.36 6.36
CA ALA A 303 -3.95 -4.61 6.71
C ALA A 303 -3.79 -3.16 6.26
N ASN A 304 -4.79 -2.63 5.57
CA ASN A 304 -4.85 -1.22 5.21
C ASN A 304 -6.26 -0.71 5.49
N LEU A 305 -6.34 0.44 6.15
CA LEU A 305 -7.58 1.15 6.40
C LEU A 305 -7.38 2.65 6.21
N GLU A 306 -7.99 3.17 5.17
CA GLU A 306 -8.10 4.60 4.92
C GLU A 306 -9.54 5.04 5.12
N PHE A 307 -9.74 6.16 5.82
CA PHE A 307 -11.06 6.72 5.99
C PHE A 307 -10.99 8.22 6.23
N ASN A 308 -11.82 8.96 5.51
CA ASN A 308 -12.07 10.37 5.73
C ASN A 308 -13.57 10.64 5.64
N PHE A 309 -14.01 11.67 6.34
CA PHE A 309 -15.41 12.14 6.33
C PHE A 309 -15.40 13.65 6.21
N GLY A 310 -16.16 14.18 5.27
CA GLY A 310 -16.20 15.62 5.04
C GLY A 310 -16.89 16.02 3.75
N LYS A 311 -16.59 17.22 3.29
CA LYS A 311 -17.14 17.77 2.06
C LYS A 311 -16.16 17.57 0.91
N GLU A 312 -16.63 17.05 -0.21
CA GLU A 312 -15.85 17.05 -1.44
C GLU A 312 -15.89 18.45 -2.08
N ILE A 313 -14.73 19.04 -2.27
CA ILE A 313 -14.56 20.32 -2.92
C ILE A 313 -13.60 20.18 -4.10
N PRO A 314 -13.77 20.93 -5.20
CA PRO A 314 -12.78 20.99 -6.26
C PRO A 314 -11.43 21.46 -5.69
N VAL A 315 -10.33 20.97 -6.26
CA VAL A 315 -8.99 21.47 -5.92
C VAL A 315 -8.94 22.97 -6.23
N ASP A 316 -8.69 23.78 -5.20
CA ASP A 316 -8.46 25.22 -5.35
C ASP A 316 -6.98 25.54 -5.15
N PHE A 317 -6.31 25.86 -6.24
CA PHE A 317 -4.89 26.23 -6.23
C PHE A 317 -4.63 27.66 -5.79
N THR A 318 -5.64 28.50 -5.56
CA THR A 318 -5.47 29.91 -5.21
C THR A 318 -4.67 30.05 -3.90
N SER A 319 -5.02 29.29 -2.89
CA SER A 319 -4.31 29.29 -1.61
C SER A 319 -2.89 28.74 -1.73
N LEU A 320 -2.69 27.73 -2.56
CA LEU A 320 -1.37 27.17 -2.86
C LEU A 320 -0.50 28.19 -3.58
N ILE A 321 -1.02 28.85 -4.61
CA ILE A 321 -0.30 29.89 -5.38
C ILE A 321 0.15 31.02 -4.44
N ALA A 322 -0.71 31.45 -3.52
CA ALA A 322 -0.34 32.47 -2.53
C ALA A 322 0.81 32.01 -1.60
N LYS A 323 0.83 30.72 -1.19
CA LYS A 323 1.95 30.15 -0.41
C LYS A 323 3.27 30.10 -1.19
N LEU A 324 3.19 30.04 -2.53
CA LEU A 324 4.35 29.95 -3.42
C LEU A 324 4.93 31.33 -3.80
N GLU A 325 4.30 32.41 -3.37
CA GLU A 325 4.80 33.73 -3.64
C GLU A 325 6.19 33.93 -3.00
N GLY A 326 7.14 34.40 -3.80
CA GLY A 326 8.54 34.57 -3.39
C GLY A 326 9.35 33.28 -3.26
N ILE A 327 8.88 32.18 -3.86
CA ILE A 327 9.62 30.89 -3.94
C ILE A 327 10.34 30.80 -5.29
N ASP A 328 11.65 30.61 -5.23
CA ASP A 328 12.50 30.53 -6.42
C ASP A 328 12.45 29.18 -7.13
N THR A 329 12.18 28.12 -6.40
CA THR A 329 12.27 26.76 -6.92
C THR A 329 11.12 25.89 -6.44
N VAL A 330 10.46 25.23 -7.37
CA VAL A 330 9.41 24.25 -7.10
C VAL A 330 9.88 22.86 -7.55
N ILE A 331 9.76 21.87 -6.68
CA ILE A 331 9.96 20.46 -6.95
C ILE A 331 8.57 19.79 -6.88
N PHE A 332 8.16 19.16 -7.99
CA PHE A 332 6.86 18.50 -8.10
C PHE A 332 7.06 17.05 -8.52
#